data_259325ba15a8a87a9a4f5a41a1af9997
#
_entry.id   259325ba15a8a87a9a4f5a41a1af9997
#
_cell.length_a   1.000
_cell.length_b   1.000
_cell.length_c   1.000
_cell.angle_alpha   90.00
_cell.angle_beta   90.00
_cell.angle_gamma   90.00
#
_symmetry.space_group_name_H-M   'P 1'
#
loop_
_entity.id
_entity.type
_entity.pdbx_description
1 polymer ?
#
loop_
_entity_poly.entity_id
_entity_poly.type
_entity_poly.pdbx_seq_one_letter_code
_entity_poly.pdbx_strand_id
1 'polypeptide(L)'
;MTYQTYGTPDVLQLTTFTRPVPKAGEVLVQIHAASLNQADLYLLRGEPWVARLSSGLRRPKRPTLGADIAGRVITVGGGVTQFQPGDAVYGDLAAYGFGGFAEYVCVREEALAPKPASLSFAQAAAVPMAAVTALQGLRAAGPIAAGTRVLIHGASGGVGTFAVQLAKAMGTHVTAVCSAR
;
A
#
# COMPACT_ATOMS: atom_id res chain seq x y z
N MET A 1 -14.46 -4.37 -3.51
CA MET A 1 -15.22 -4.35 -2.23
C MET A 1 -15.49 -2.93 -1.81
N THR A 2 -16.67 -2.64 -1.22
CA THR A 2 -17.07 -1.30 -0.77
C THR A 2 -17.65 -1.33 0.63
N TYR A 3 -17.73 -0.18 1.27
CA TYR A 3 -18.41 0.03 2.54
C TYR A 3 -19.07 1.41 2.58
N GLN A 4 -20.21 1.54 3.23
CA GLN A 4 -20.97 2.80 3.31
C GLN A 4 -21.07 3.35 4.75
N THR A 5 -20.72 2.55 5.73
CA THR A 5 -20.71 2.89 7.15
C THR A 5 -19.43 2.40 7.78
N TYR A 6 -18.93 3.13 8.78
CA TYR A 6 -17.82 2.64 9.58
C TYR A 6 -18.25 1.44 10.42
N GLY A 7 -17.34 0.46 10.61
CA GLY A 7 -17.65 -0.73 11.41
C GLY A 7 -16.60 -1.82 11.32
N THR A 8 -17.03 -3.02 11.65
CA THR A 8 -16.27 -4.27 11.52
C THR A 8 -16.28 -4.76 10.06
N PRO A 9 -15.52 -5.80 9.69
CA PRO A 9 -15.53 -6.35 8.33
C PRO A 9 -16.91 -6.72 7.79
N ASP A 10 -17.90 -6.92 8.65
CA ASP A 10 -19.29 -7.26 8.25
C ASP A 10 -19.99 -6.15 7.45
N VAL A 11 -19.49 -4.90 7.50
CA VAL A 11 -20.02 -3.80 6.69
C VAL A 11 -19.50 -3.80 5.25
N LEU A 12 -18.54 -4.67 4.92
CA LEU A 12 -17.98 -4.79 3.58
C LEU A 12 -18.98 -5.49 2.64
N GLN A 13 -19.13 -4.92 1.46
CA GLN A 13 -20.03 -5.44 0.43
C GLN A 13 -19.28 -5.67 -0.86
N LEU A 14 -19.54 -6.79 -1.51
CA LEU A 14 -19.10 -7.01 -2.89
C LEU A 14 -20.04 -6.24 -3.82
N THR A 15 -19.49 -5.29 -4.58
CA THR A 15 -20.26 -4.42 -5.46
C THR A 15 -19.65 -4.44 -6.86
N THR A 16 -20.51 -4.53 -7.86
CA THR A 16 -20.09 -4.45 -9.27
C THR A 16 -20.14 -3.01 -9.74
N PHE A 17 -19.05 -2.56 -10.37
CA PHE A 17 -18.94 -1.25 -11.02
C PHE A 17 -18.58 -1.41 -12.48
N THR A 18 -18.95 -0.41 -13.27
CA THR A 18 -18.40 -0.28 -14.63
C THR A 18 -16.90 -0.10 -14.55
N ARG A 19 -16.18 -0.81 -15.41
CA ARG A 19 -14.73 -0.69 -15.52
C ARG A 19 -14.32 0.77 -15.73
N PRO A 20 -13.42 1.32 -14.92
CA PRO A 20 -13.04 2.72 -15.03
C PRO A 20 -12.19 2.98 -16.29
N VAL A 21 -12.25 4.22 -16.77
CA VAL A 21 -11.43 4.69 -17.90
C VAL A 21 -10.39 5.67 -17.36
N PRO A 22 -9.10 5.49 -17.67
CA PRO A 22 -8.06 6.35 -17.14
C PRO A 22 -8.12 7.75 -17.75
N LYS A 23 -7.99 8.76 -16.90
CA LYS A 23 -7.85 10.17 -17.28
C LYS A 23 -6.42 10.48 -17.67
N ALA A 24 -6.17 11.74 -18.09
CA ALA A 24 -4.80 12.19 -18.35
C ALA A 24 -3.89 12.01 -17.13
N GLY A 25 -2.72 11.40 -17.33
CA GLY A 25 -1.77 11.05 -16.29
C GLY A 25 -2.14 9.84 -15.43
N GLU A 26 -3.23 9.14 -15.76
CA GLU A 26 -3.64 7.93 -15.05
C GLU A 26 -3.37 6.66 -15.86
N VAL A 27 -3.15 5.59 -15.15
CA VAL A 27 -2.94 4.23 -15.66
C VAL A 27 -4.08 3.34 -15.18
N LEU A 28 -4.71 2.58 -16.06
CA LEU A 28 -5.64 1.52 -15.69
C LEU A 28 -4.87 0.24 -15.43
N VAL A 29 -4.90 -0.23 -14.20
CA VAL A 29 -4.25 -1.46 -13.76
C VAL A 29 -5.30 -2.54 -13.51
N GLN A 30 -5.08 -3.73 -14.09
CA GLN A 30 -5.73 -4.95 -13.66
C GLN A 30 -4.98 -5.49 -12.45
N ILE A 31 -5.66 -5.56 -11.31
CA ILE A 31 -5.06 -5.97 -10.05
C ILE A 31 -4.97 -7.50 -10.01
N HIS A 32 -3.77 -8.02 -9.77
CA HIS A 32 -3.50 -9.43 -9.59
C HIS A 32 -3.36 -9.80 -8.11
N ALA A 33 -2.91 -8.85 -7.29
CA ALA A 33 -2.81 -8.99 -5.85
C ALA A 33 -2.92 -7.62 -5.16
N ALA A 34 -3.46 -7.62 -3.97
CA ALA A 34 -3.49 -6.48 -3.06
C ALA A 34 -3.09 -6.95 -1.66
N SER A 35 -2.50 -6.08 -0.86
CA SER A 35 -2.20 -6.38 0.54
C SER A 35 -3.16 -5.69 1.49
N LEU A 36 -3.36 -6.29 2.65
CA LEU A 36 -4.09 -5.73 3.77
C LEU A 36 -3.13 -5.01 4.70
N ASN A 37 -3.42 -3.75 4.98
CA ASN A 37 -2.64 -2.93 5.89
C ASN A 37 -3.45 -2.50 7.11
N GLN A 38 -2.78 -2.17 8.20
CA GLN A 38 -3.44 -1.61 9.38
C GLN A 38 -4.22 -0.32 9.05
N ALA A 39 -3.76 0.44 8.04
CA ALA A 39 -4.44 1.62 7.55
C ALA A 39 -5.85 1.32 7.00
N ASP A 40 -6.01 0.21 6.27
CA ASP A 40 -7.32 -0.22 5.75
C ASP A 40 -8.30 -0.49 6.89
N LEU A 41 -7.82 -1.12 7.97
CA LEU A 41 -8.63 -1.43 9.15
C LEU A 41 -9.02 -0.15 9.92
N TYR A 42 -8.11 0.81 10.06
CA TYR A 42 -8.42 2.11 10.67
C TYR A 42 -9.45 2.89 9.84
N LEU A 43 -9.32 2.89 8.52
CA LEU A 43 -10.30 3.52 7.64
C LEU A 43 -11.67 2.86 7.72
N LEU A 44 -11.71 1.52 7.71
CA LEU A 44 -12.94 0.75 7.83
C LEU A 44 -13.68 1.06 9.13
N ARG A 45 -12.96 1.12 10.25
CA ARG A 45 -13.52 1.43 11.58
C ARG A 45 -13.76 2.92 11.81
N GLY A 46 -13.11 3.78 11.01
CA GLY A 46 -13.10 5.21 11.26
C GLY A 46 -12.38 5.56 12.56
N GLU A 47 -11.26 4.92 12.80
CA GLU A 47 -10.43 5.07 13.99
C GLU A 47 -9.04 5.63 13.61
N PRO A 48 -8.41 6.47 14.47
CA PRO A 48 -9.04 7.12 15.64
C PRO A 48 -10.16 8.08 15.20
N TRP A 49 -11.12 8.37 16.08
CA TRP A 49 -12.29 9.18 15.73
C TRP A 49 -11.92 10.52 15.04
N VAL A 50 -10.81 11.14 15.44
CA VAL A 50 -10.32 12.38 14.83
C VAL A 50 -10.02 12.24 13.34
N ALA A 51 -9.66 11.06 12.86
CA ALA A 51 -9.41 10.81 11.45
C ALA A 51 -10.69 10.96 10.59
N ARG A 52 -11.89 10.84 11.18
CA ARG A 52 -13.16 11.07 10.50
C ARG A 52 -13.35 12.52 10.02
N LEU A 53 -12.63 13.48 10.59
CA LEU A 53 -12.64 14.86 10.10
C LEU A 53 -12.17 14.94 8.65
N SER A 54 -11.22 14.11 8.25
CA SER A 54 -10.69 14.02 6.87
C SER A 54 -11.41 12.94 6.04
N SER A 55 -11.64 11.76 6.62
CA SER A 55 -12.20 10.60 5.92
C SER A 55 -13.73 10.59 5.81
N GLY A 56 -14.43 11.47 6.55
CA GLY A 56 -15.88 11.61 6.58
C GLY A 56 -16.47 11.41 7.97
N LEU A 57 -17.15 12.43 8.49
CA LEU A 57 -17.56 12.47 9.90
C LEU A 57 -18.56 11.36 10.28
N ARG A 58 -19.57 11.16 9.46
CA ARG A 58 -20.66 10.17 9.70
C ARG A 58 -20.59 8.96 8.78
N ARG A 59 -20.07 9.15 7.57
CA ARG A 59 -19.92 8.12 6.54
C ARG A 59 -18.59 8.30 5.83
N PRO A 60 -17.95 7.23 5.37
CA PRO A 60 -16.72 7.35 4.61
C PRO A 60 -16.96 8.14 3.32
N LYS A 61 -16.11 9.12 3.04
CA LYS A 61 -16.13 9.87 1.77
C LYS A 61 -15.72 8.99 0.58
N ARG A 62 -14.91 7.97 0.85
CA ARG A 62 -14.40 7.02 -0.14
C ARG A 62 -14.86 5.63 0.28
N PRO A 63 -15.70 4.99 -0.51
CA PRO A 63 -16.30 3.70 -0.15
C PRO A 63 -15.39 2.50 -0.47
N THR A 64 -14.16 2.73 -0.92
CA THR A 64 -13.20 1.70 -1.34
C THR A 64 -11.97 1.70 -0.45
N LEU A 65 -11.44 0.52 -0.19
CA LEU A 65 -10.21 0.27 0.57
C LEU A 65 -9.14 -0.36 -0.33
N GLY A 66 -7.99 -0.66 0.26
CA GLY A 66 -6.86 -1.26 -0.41
C GLY A 66 -5.85 -0.20 -0.84
N ALA A 67 -4.76 -0.09 -0.07
CA ALA A 67 -3.67 0.81 -0.38
C ALA A 67 -2.70 0.19 -1.40
N ASP A 68 -2.24 -1.02 -1.11
CA ASP A 68 -1.19 -1.65 -1.89
C ASP A 68 -1.73 -2.58 -2.96
N ILE A 69 -1.19 -2.45 -4.15
CA ILE A 69 -1.52 -3.31 -5.29
C ILE A 69 -0.27 -3.81 -6.02
N ALA A 70 -0.45 -4.90 -6.73
CA ALA A 70 0.40 -5.31 -7.84
C ALA A 70 -0.46 -5.89 -8.97
N GLY A 71 -0.15 -5.55 -10.21
CA GLY A 71 -0.96 -5.93 -11.36
C GLY A 71 -0.31 -5.61 -12.70
N ARG A 72 -1.13 -5.62 -13.75
CA ARG A 72 -0.71 -5.28 -15.11
C ARG A 72 -1.43 -4.03 -15.61
N VAL A 73 -0.69 -3.21 -16.31
CA VAL A 73 -1.23 -2.08 -17.05
C VAL A 73 -2.07 -2.61 -18.21
N ILE A 74 -3.30 -2.13 -18.31
CA ILE A 74 -4.22 -2.49 -19.41
C ILE A 74 -4.28 -1.38 -20.46
N THR A 75 -4.36 -0.14 -20.00
CA THR A 75 -4.36 1.03 -20.87
C THR A 75 -3.89 2.25 -20.08
N VAL A 76 -3.46 3.28 -20.77
CA VAL A 76 -2.95 4.51 -20.19
C VAL A 76 -3.74 5.71 -20.71
N GLY A 77 -3.91 6.72 -19.86
CA GLY A 77 -4.46 8.01 -20.23
C GLY A 77 -3.44 8.89 -20.94
N GLY A 78 -3.91 9.98 -21.53
CA GLY A 78 -3.02 10.94 -22.20
C GLY A 78 -1.96 11.50 -21.24
N GLY A 79 -0.73 11.67 -21.73
CA GLY A 79 0.38 12.25 -20.98
C GLY A 79 1.11 11.28 -20.04
N VAL A 80 0.71 10.02 -19.95
CA VAL A 80 1.49 8.98 -19.27
C VAL A 80 2.76 8.69 -20.07
N THR A 81 3.89 8.66 -19.41
CA THR A 81 5.22 8.48 -20.04
C THR A 81 6.02 7.32 -19.45
N GLN A 82 5.69 6.88 -18.24
CA GLN A 82 6.48 5.87 -17.53
C GLN A 82 6.03 4.43 -17.79
N PHE A 83 4.81 4.23 -18.27
CA PHE A 83 4.22 2.90 -18.43
C PHE A 83 3.49 2.74 -19.75
N GLN A 84 3.41 1.49 -20.21
CA GLN A 84 2.65 1.07 -21.39
C GLN A 84 1.79 -0.17 -21.08
N PRO A 85 0.78 -0.46 -21.90
CA PRO A 85 -0.02 -1.68 -21.77
C PRO A 85 0.85 -2.94 -21.73
N GLY A 86 0.56 -3.83 -20.79
CA GLY A 86 1.31 -5.07 -20.54
C GLY A 86 2.35 -4.98 -19.43
N ASP A 87 2.77 -3.78 -19.02
CA ASP A 87 3.75 -3.63 -17.96
C ASP A 87 3.26 -4.20 -16.64
N ALA A 88 4.14 -4.90 -15.93
CA ALA A 88 3.89 -5.37 -14.58
C ALA A 88 4.29 -4.26 -13.58
N VAL A 89 3.34 -3.85 -12.75
CA VAL A 89 3.49 -2.71 -11.83
C VAL A 89 3.06 -3.07 -10.41
N TYR A 90 3.52 -2.29 -9.44
CA TYR A 90 3.06 -2.34 -8.06
C TYR A 90 3.12 -0.93 -7.47
N GLY A 91 2.38 -0.66 -6.39
CA GLY A 91 2.39 0.67 -5.80
C GLY A 91 1.47 0.85 -4.61
N ASP A 92 1.62 2.00 -3.95
CA ASP A 92 0.79 2.46 -2.84
C ASP A 92 -0.21 3.53 -3.31
N LEU A 93 -1.49 3.25 -3.15
CA LEU A 93 -2.60 4.10 -3.56
C LEU A 93 -3.10 5.01 -2.43
N ALA A 94 -2.53 4.97 -1.23
CA ALA A 94 -3.06 5.68 -0.06
C ALA A 94 -3.19 7.19 -0.29
N ALA A 95 -2.19 7.83 -0.92
CA ALA A 95 -2.23 9.25 -1.27
C ALA A 95 -3.20 9.56 -2.43
N TYR A 96 -3.59 8.55 -3.22
CA TYR A 96 -4.37 8.69 -4.45
C TYR A 96 -5.82 8.21 -4.32
N GLY A 97 -6.21 7.76 -3.14
CA GLY A 97 -7.61 7.50 -2.85
C GLY A 97 -7.99 6.05 -2.59
N PHE A 98 -7.01 5.17 -2.40
CA PHE A 98 -7.25 3.74 -2.21
C PHE A 98 -7.91 3.09 -3.44
N GLY A 99 -8.57 1.95 -3.26
CA GLY A 99 -9.29 1.27 -4.33
C GLY A 99 -8.66 -0.06 -4.76
N GLY A 100 -7.61 -0.50 -4.06
CA GLY A 100 -6.89 -1.74 -4.35
C GLY A 100 -7.71 -3.02 -4.14
N PHE A 101 -8.80 -2.98 -3.37
CA PHE A 101 -9.69 -4.15 -3.21
C PHE A 101 -10.75 -4.23 -4.32
N ALA A 102 -10.29 -4.20 -5.55
CA ALA A 102 -11.07 -4.27 -6.77
C ALA A 102 -10.32 -5.09 -7.85
N GLU A 103 -10.97 -5.42 -8.94
CA GLU A 103 -10.32 -6.07 -10.09
C GLU A 103 -9.51 -5.09 -10.93
N TYR A 104 -9.95 -3.82 -10.97
CA TYR A 104 -9.32 -2.75 -11.74
C TYR A 104 -9.28 -1.46 -10.94
N VAL A 105 -8.24 -0.66 -11.15
CA VAL A 105 -8.11 0.68 -10.61
C VAL A 105 -7.47 1.62 -11.61
N CYS A 106 -7.96 2.86 -11.68
CA CYS A 106 -7.26 3.96 -12.33
C CYS A 106 -6.49 4.73 -11.27
N VAL A 107 -5.20 4.93 -11.49
CA VAL A 107 -4.32 5.62 -10.56
C VAL A 107 -3.27 6.43 -11.32
N ARG A 108 -2.81 7.52 -10.72
CA ARG A 108 -1.72 8.34 -11.26
C ARG A 108 -0.46 7.50 -11.45
N GLU A 109 0.27 7.72 -12.56
CA GLU A 109 1.50 6.97 -12.84
C GLU A 109 2.54 7.10 -11.73
N GLU A 110 2.57 8.24 -11.00
CA GLU A 110 3.52 8.49 -9.91
C GLU A 110 3.31 7.56 -8.69
N ALA A 111 2.12 6.94 -8.57
CA ALA A 111 1.83 5.97 -7.50
C ALA A 111 2.41 4.58 -7.77
N LEU A 112 2.91 4.36 -8.97
CA LEU A 112 3.33 3.05 -9.45
C LEU A 112 4.84 2.98 -9.66
N ALA A 113 5.37 1.77 -9.52
CA ALA A 113 6.73 1.42 -9.92
C ALA A 113 6.72 0.12 -10.74
N PRO A 114 7.72 -0.10 -11.61
CA PRO A 114 7.88 -1.37 -12.31
C PRO A 114 8.07 -2.52 -11.32
N LYS A 115 7.27 -3.57 -11.44
CA LYS A 115 7.39 -4.75 -10.57
C LYS A 115 8.69 -5.50 -10.85
N PRO A 116 9.54 -5.76 -9.83
CA PRO A 116 10.72 -6.59 -10.02
C PRO A 116 10.36 -7.95 -10.59
N ALA A 117 11.12 -8.41 -11.59
CA ALA A 117 10.86 -9.69 -12.25
C ALA A 117 10.96 -10.89 -11.28
N SER A 118 11.81 -10.78 -10.26
CA SER A 118 12.03 -11.80 -9.23
C SER A 118 10.87 -11.98 -8.24
N LEU A 119 9.92 -11.03 -8.17
CA LEU A 119 8.79 -11.10 -7.25
C LEU A 119 7.53 -11.58 -7.97
N SER A 120 6.75 -12.43 -7.32
CA SER A 120 5.36 -12.67 -7.71
C SER A 120 4.51 -11.40 -7.48
N PHE A 121 3.30 -11.34 -8.05
CA PHE A 121 2.38 -10.23 -7.78
C PHE A 121 2.00 -10.16 -6.30
N ALA A 122 1.79 -11.30 -5.64
CA ALA A 122 1.48 -11.35 -4.22
C ALA A 122 2.63 -10.79 -3.35
N GLN A 123 3.87 -11.16 -3.66
CA GLN A 123 5.04 -10.61 -2.97
C GLN A 123 5.20 -9.11 -3.23
N ALA A 124 5.03 -8.67 -4.48
CA ALA A 124 5.16 -7.26 -4.84
C ALA A 124 4.08 -6.39 -4.18
N ALA A 125 2.83 -6.87 -4.09
CA ALA A 125 1.76 -6.15 -3.41
C ALA A 125 1.99 -5.98 -1.91
N ALA A 126 2.78 -6.83 -1.26
CA ALA A 126 3.08 -6.72 0.17
C ALA A 126 4.14 -5.66 0.51
N VAL A 127 4.82 -5.10 -0.50
CA VAL A 127 5.99 -4.24 -0.32
C VAL A 127 5.64 -2.76 -0.07
N PRO A 128 4.78 -2.08 -0.85
CA PRO A 128 4.81 -0.63 -0.97
C PRO A 128 4.67 0.10 0.37
N MET A 129 3.54 0.02 1.02
CA MET A 129 3.29 0.76 2.27
C MET A 129 4.25 0.33 3.39
N ALA A 130 4.42 -0.96 3.60
CA ALA A 130 5.18 -1.47 4.74
C ALA A 130 6.69 -1.23 4.58
N ALA A 131 7.26 -1.51 3.40
CA ALA A 131 8.69 -1.35 3.17
C ALA A 131 9.10 0.11 3.04
N VAL A 132 8.28 0.96 2.38
CA VAL A 132 8.56 2.39 2.29
C VAL A 132 8.50 3.04 3.67
N THR A 133 7.49 2.71 4.50
CA THR A 133 7.42 3.16 5.89
C THR A 133 8.66 2.75 6.68
N ALA A 134 9.09 1.50 6.56
CA ALA A 134 10.30 1.01 7.22
C ALA A 134 11.55 1.77 6.77
N LEU A 135 11.72 1.98 5.46
CA LEU A 135 12.85 2.71 4.89
C LEU A 135 12.88 4.17 5.34
N GLN A 136 11.74 4.83 5.32
CA GLN A 136 11.60 6.21 5.80
C GLN A 136 11.93 6.31 7.29
N GLY A 137 11.43 5.39 8.11
CA GLY A 137 11.72 5.33 9.54
C GLY A 137 13.22 5.16 9.82
N LEU A 138 13.88 4.24 9.11
CA LEU A 138 15.33 4.03 9.23
C LEU A 138 16.11 5.30 8.83
N ARG A 139 15.74 5.95 7.74
CA ARG A 139 16.40 7.20 7.28
C ARG A 139 16.17 8.36 8.25
N ALA A 140 14.98 8.47 8.83
CA ALA A 140 14.65 9.52 9.80
C ALA A 140 15.37 9.34 11.15
N ALA A 141 15.77 8.12 11.50
CA ALA A 141 16.53 7.85 12.73
C ALA A 141 17.97 8.40 12.71
N GLY A 142 18.44 8.85 11.57
CA GLY A 142 19.78 9.43 11.37
C GLY A 142 20.64 8.63 10.40
N PRO A 143 21.92 8.98 10.26
CA PRO A 143 22.84 8.27 9.37
C PRO A 143 23.06 6.85 9.86
N ILE A 144 22.71 5.89 9.03
CA ILE A 144 22.91 4.45 9.27
C ILE A 144 24.03 3.97 8.36
N ALA A 145 25.10 3.44 8.97
CA ALA A 145 26.26 2.86 8.29
C ALA A 145 26.46 1.41 8.71
N ALA A 146 27.32 0.69 8.01
CA ALA A 146 27.73 -0.64 8.41
C ALA A 146 28.30 -0.62 9.84
N GLY A 147 27.92 -1.60 10.67
CA GLY A 147 28.30 -1.68 12.08
C GLY A 147 27.42 -0.86 13.04
N THR A 148 26.53 0.03 12.55
CA THR A 148 25.56 0.73 13.41
C THR A 148 24.68 -0.26 14.15
N ARG A 149 24.42 -0.05 15.45
CA ARG A 149 23.48 -0.85 16.24
C ARG A 149 22.09 -0.24 16.15
N VAL A 150 21.12 -1.02 15.66
CA VAL A 150 19.73 -0.59 15.46
C VAL A 150 18.82 -1.45 16.31
N LEU A 151 17.97 -0.81 17.12
CA LEU A 151 16.90 -1.45 17.87
C LEU A 151 15.59 -1.28 17.11
N ILE A 152 14.90 -2.38 16.79
CA ILE A 152 13.60 -2.38 16.11
C ILE A 152 12.56 -2.96 17.05
N HIS A 153 11.65 -2.12 17.53
CA HIS A 153 10.51 -2.53 18.34
C HIS A 153 9.31 -2.87 17.43
N GLY A 154 8.60 -3.95 17.73
CA GLY A 154 7.53 -4.44 16.88
C GLY A 154 8.04 -5.17 15.62
N ALA A 155 9.19 -5.81 15.73
CA ALA A 155 9.91 -6.44 14.62
C ALA A 155 9.13 -7.54 13.88
N SER A 156 8.13 -8.15 14.50
CA SER A 156 7.25 -9.17 13.88
C SER A 156 6.05 -8.58 13.10
N GLY A 157 5.82 -7.27 13.18
CA GLY A 157 4.75 -6.60 12.44
C GLY A 157 5.09 -6.36 10.96
N GLY A 158 4.12 -5.95 10.15
CA GLY A 158 4.29 -5.71 8.71
C GLY A 158 5.47 -4.77 8.40
N VAL A 159 5.52 -3.60 9.03
CA VAL A 159 6.64 -2.64 8.89
C VAL A 159 7.92 -3.18 9.53
N GLY A 160 7.82 -3.81 10.71
CA GLY A 160 8.97 -4.30 11.45
C GLY A 160 9.77 -5.36 10.70
N THR A 161 9.12 -6.29 10.03
CA THR A 161 9.79 -7.32 9.22
C THR A 161 10.61 -6.74 8.08
N PHE A 162 10.12 -5.69 7.41
CA PHE A 162 10.89 -4.96 6.40
C PHE A 162 12.02 -4.14 7.03
N ALA A 163 11.77 -3.50 8.17
CA ALA A 163 12.81 -2.72 8.87
C ALA A 163 14.01 -3.61 9.25
N VAL A 164 13.77 -4.83 9.74
CA VAL A 164 14.84 -5.79 10.04
C VAL A 164 15.64 -6.14 8.80
N GLN A 165 14.96 -6.48 7.68
CA GLN A 165 15.63 -6.86 6.43
C GLN A 165 16.44 -5.68 5.85
N LEU A 166 15.85 -4.48 5.80
CA LEU A 166 16.53 -3.29 5.30
C LEU A 166 17.73 -2.91 6.14
N ALA A 167 17.59 -2.89 7.47
CA ALA A 167 18.71 -2.61 8.37
C ALA A 167 19.83 -3.64 8.20
N LYS A 168 19.51 -4.93 8.10
CA LYS A 168 20.52 -5.98 7.83
C LYS A 168 21.20 -5.78 6.48
N ALA A 169 20.46 -5.44 5.44
CA ALA A 169 21.03 -5.15 4.12
C ALA A 169 21.97 -3.92 4.12
N MET A 170 21.76 -2.98 5.05
CA MET A 170 22.65 -1.84 5.30
C MET A 170 23.90 -2.19 6.15
N GLY A 171 24.09 -3.48 6.49
CA GLY A 171 25.26 -3.95 7.25
C GLY A 171 25.21 -3.64 8.76
N THR A 172 24.03 -3.40 9.33
CA THR A 172 23.87 -3.04 10.74
C THR A 172 23.78 -4.26 11.67
N HIS A 173 24.01 -4.02 12.97
CA HIS A 173 23.68 -4.97 14.02
C HIS A 173 22.24 -4.70 14.52
N VAL A 174 21.32 -5.61 14.19
CA VAL A 174 19.91 -5.46 14.52
C VAL A 174 19.56 -6.20 15.81
N THR A 175 18.97 -5.47 16.76
CA THR A 175 18.26 -6.05 17.91
C THR A 175 16.76 -5.92 17.64
N ALA A 176 16.07 -7.05 17.53
CA ALA A 176 14.63 -7.11 17.24
C ALA A 176 13.84 -7.40 18.52
N VAL A 177 12.85 -6.58 18.81
CA VAL A 177 11.91 -6.77 19.93
C VAL A 177 10.53 -7.12 19.36
N CYS A 178 9.99 -8.25 19.76
CA CYS A 178 8.66 -8.72 19.37
C CYS A 178 8.00 -9.46 20.55
N SER A 179 6.68 -9.67 20.47
CA SER A 179 5.98 -10.52 21.43
C SER A 179 6.43 -11.98 21.30
N ALA A 180 6.64 -12.64 22.42
CA ALA A 180 6.75 -14.09 22.45
C ALA A 180 5.35 -14.68 22.17
N ARG A 181 5.20 -15.39 21.06
CA ARG A 181 4.04 -16.23 20.76
C ARG A 181 4.54 -17.63 20.41
#